data_922493d61581572e289febc848b77ca9
#
_entry.id   922493d61581572e289febc848b77ca9
#
_cell.length_a   1.000
_cell.length_b   1.000
_cell.length_c   1.000
_cell.angle_alpha   90.00
_cell.angle_beta   90.00
_cell.angle_gamma   90.00
#
_symmetry.space_group_name_H-M   'P 1'
#
loop_
_entity.id
_entity.type
_entity.pdbx_description
1 polymer ?
#
loop_
_entity_poly.entity_id
_entity_poly.type
_entity_poly.pdbx_seq_one_letter_code
_entity_poly.pdbx_strand_id
1 'polypeptide(L)'
;MLHDVMGDGGQWTMAMNVYKKYGAVPKDLYPETESSKNTGELDTQLRRMLHTAVSQMEKSPEHIDEIILQATKAGHRILTIHLGEPPKSFDWEWTDKDGEFHRVGEITPVEFWNRYVGDADLESYVCLVDDPRHEHAKGKKIGIEHLNNVAGGDPTEYLNVPIQFM
;
A
#
# COMPACT_ATOMS: atom_id res chain seq x y z
N MET A 1 -2.29 -13.00 -18.77
CA MET A 1 -1.41 -12.31 -17.83
C MET A 1 -1.68 -10.81 -17.69
N LEU A 2 -2.31 -10.14 -18.64
CA LEU A 2 -2.58 -8.69 -18.58
C LEU A 2 -4.07 -8.33 -18.31
N HIS A 3 -4.88 -9.30 -17.85
CA HIS A 3 -6.32 -9.04 -17.65
C HIS A 3 -6.61 -8.24 -16.38
N ASP A 4 -5.74 -8.32 -15.37
CA ASP A 4 -5.89 -7.60 -14.11
C ASP A 4 -4.50 -7.20 -13.60
N VAL A 5 -3.98 -6.13 -14.20
CA VAL A 5 -2.62 -5.65 -13.91
C VAL A 5 -2.57 -4.76 -12.66
N MET A 6 -3.73 -4.35 -12.13
CA MET A 6 -3.81 -3.47 -10.98
C MET A 6 -5.20 -3.49 -10.37
N GLY A 7 -5.27 -3.61 -9.06
CA GLY A 7 -6.44 -3.39 -8.23
C GLY A 7 -6.12 -2.45 -7.08
N ASP A 8 -7.13 -1.82 -6.52
CA ASP A 8 -7.03 -0.92 -5.36
C ASP A 8 -7.26 -1.63 -4.02
N GLY A 9 -7.56 -2.93 -4.06
CA GLY A 9 -7.67 -3.77 -2.88
C GLY A 9 -6.32 -4.22 -2.34
N GLY A 10 -6.28 -4.62 -1.05
CA GLY A 10 -5.06 -5.09 -0.42
C GLY A 10 -5.32 -5.98 0.79
N GLN A 11 -4.26 -6.58 1.27
CA GLN A 11 -4.24 -7.40 2.47
C GLN A 11 -3.60 -6.63 3.64
N TRP A 12 -3.84 -7.09 4.88
CA TRP A 12 -3.27 -6.47 6.07
C TRP A 12 -1.74 -6.30 5.98
N THR A 13 -1.02 -7.35 5.58
CA THR A 13 0.44 -7.30 5.43
C THR A 13 0.88 -6.24 4.42
N MET A 14 0.12 -6.03 3.34
CA MET A 14 0.41 -4.97 2.36
C MET A 14 0.28 -3.58 2.99
N ALA A 15 -0.76 -3.34 3.78
CA ALA A 15 -0.93 -2.09 4.51
C ALA A 15 0.22 -1.86 5.50
N MET A 16 0.60 -2.89 6.26
CA MET A 16 1.72 -2.83 7.21
C MET A 16 3.05 -2.53 6.51
N ASN A 17 3.31 -3.15 5.35
CA ASN A 17 4.51 -2.86 4.54
C ASN A 17 4.57 -1.40 4.09
N VAL A 18 3.43 -0.81 3.72
CA VAL A 18 3.35 0.62 3.35
C VAL A 18 3.68 1.49 4.56
N TYR A 19 3.04 1.24 5.70
CA TYR A 19 3.27 2.02 6.92
C TYR A 19 4.70 1.89 7.45
N LYS A 20 5.28 0.69 7.48
CA LYS A 20 6.67 0.46 7.89
C LYS A 20 7.66 1.23 7.01
N LYS A 21 7.41 1.28 5.71
CA LYS A 21 8.33 1.91 4.75
C LYS A 21 8.14 3.42 4.61
N TYR A 22 6.89 3.87 4.57
CA TYR A 22 6.56 5.26 4.23
C TYR A 22 5.97 6.04 5.39
N GLY A 23 5.61 5.36 6.49
CA GLY A 23 4.99 5.96 7.64
C GLY A 23 3.49 6.25 7.45
N ALA A 24 2.97 7.12 8.30
CA ALA A 24 1.58 7.58 8.26
C ALA A 24 1.50 9.11 8.33
N VAL A 25 0.44 9.65 7.76
CA VAL A 25 0.10 11.08 7.82
C VAL A 25 -1.32 11.22 8.36
N PRO A 26 -1.55 12.13 9.30
CA PRO A 26 -2.91 12.43 9.77
C PRO A 26 -3.82 12.88 8.61
N LYS A 27 -5.07 12.43 8.65
CA LYS A 27 -6.05 12.67 7.57
C LYS A 27 -6.25 14.15 7.24
N ASP A 28 -6.19 15.02 8.24
CA ASP A 28 -6.40 16.46 8.05
C ASP A 28 -5.24 17.13 7.28
N LEU A 29 -4.05 16.53 7.32
CA LEU A 29 -2.85 17.03 6.63
C LEU A 29 -2.68 16.44 5.22
N TYR A 30 -3.34 15.32 4.94
CA TYR A 30 -3.42 14.71 3.62
C TYR A 30 -4.84 14.21 3.38
N PRO A 31 -5.76 15.14 3.06
CA PRO A 31 -7.18 14.83 2.92
C PRO A 31 -7.48 14.00 1.68
N GLU A 32 -8.57 13.27 1.73
CA GLU A 32 -9.08 12.53 0.57
C GLU A 32 -9.45 13.47 -0.58
N THR A 33 -9.10 13.04 -1.79
CA THR A 33 -9.51 13.67 -3.04
C THR A 33 -10.80 13.04 -3.58
N GLU A 34 -11.36 13.59 -4.64
CA GLU A 34 -12.48 12.93 -5.34
C GLU A 34 -12.06 11.60 -5.95
N SER A 35 -10.80 11.50 -6.43
CA SER A 35 -10.26 10.27 -7.00
C SER A 35 -9.97 9.20 -5.96
N SER A 36 -9.63 9.55 -4.71
CA SER A 36 -9.45 8.55 -3.64
C SER A 36 -10.78 7.95 -3.17
N LYS A 37 -11.89 8.69 -3.33
CA LYS A 37 -13.24 8.19 -3.04
C LYS A 37 -13.82 7.33 -4.17
N ASN A 38 -13.33 7.51 -5.39
CA ASN A 38 -13.76 6.76 -6.58
C ASN A 38 -12.56 6.58 -7.52
N THR A 39 -11.85 5.45 -7.36
CA THR A 39 -10.60 5.14 -8.05
C THR A 39 -10.75 4.72 -9.51
N GLY A 40 -11.97 4.53 -10.02
CA GLY A 40 -12.23 3.93 -11.34
C GLY A 40 -11.51 4.63 -12.51
N GLU A 41 -11.45 5.97 -12.52
CA GLU A 41 -10.75 6.71 -13.57
C GLU A 41 -9.22 6.63 -13.38
N LEU A 42 -8.73 6.75 -12.15
CA LEU A 42 -7.33 6.57 -11.80
C LEU A 42 -6.82 5.19 -12.27
N ASP A 43 -7.55 4.13 -11.90
CA ASP A 43 -7.22 2.75 -12.27
C ASP A 43 -7.20 2.56 -13.79
N THR A 44 -8.17 3.16 -14.49
CA THR A 44 -8.25 3.11 -15.94
C THR A 44 -7.03 3.76 -16.59
N GLN A 45 -6.61 4.93 -16.11
CA GLN A 45 -5.44 5.62 -16.65
C GLN A 45 -4.14 4.85 -16.38
N LEU A 46 -3.96 4.33 -15.17
CA LEU A 46 -2.79 3.52 -14.82
C LEU A 46 -2.74 2.22 -15.63
N ARG A 47 -3.86 1.51 -15.80
CA ARG A 47 -3.91 0.32 -16.66
C ARG A 47 -3.53 0.63 -18.11
N ARG A 48 -4.06 1.69 -18.69
CA ARG A 48 -3.70 2.12 -20.06
C ARG A 48 -2.20 2.41 -20.18
N MET A 49 -1.63 3.11 -19.20
CA MET A 49 -0.21 3.41 -19.16
C MET A 49 0.64 2.13 -19.08
N LEU A 50 0.28 1.18 -18.20
CA LEU A 50 0.98 -0.10 -18.05
C LEU A 50 0.87 -0.95 -19.32
N HIS A 51 -0.30 -1.07 -19.94
CA HIS A 51 -0.47 -1.79 -21.21
C HIS A 51 0.39 -1.17 -22.32
N THR A 52 0.46 0.15 -22.37
CA THR A 52 1.30 0.85 -23.36
C THR A 52 2.78 0.54 -23.13
N ALA A 53 3.24 0.59 -21.88
CA ALA A 53 4.63 0.27 -21.53
C ALA A 53 4.99 -1.18 -21.90
N VAL A 54 4.14 -2.16 -21.57
CA VAL A 54 4.36 -3.57 -21.94
C VAL A 54 4.42 -3.75 -23.44
N SER A 55 3.49 -3.15 -24.19
CA SER A 55 3.51 -3.21 -25.66
C SER A 55 4.78 -2.59 -26.28
N GLN A 56 5.33 -1.55 -25.64
CA GLN A 56 6.62 -0.96 -26.07
C GLN A 56 7.79 -1.89 -25.75
N MET A 57 7.81 -2.53 -24.57
CA MET A 57 8.84 -3.52 -24.20
C MET A 57 8.86 -4.71 -25.15
N GLU A 58 7.70 -5.20 -25.58
CA GLU A 58 7.60 -6.29 -26.55
C GLU A 58 8.15 -5.91 -27.94
N LYS A 59 7.97 -4.64 -28.33
CA LYS A 59 8.46 -4.14 -29.65
C LYS A 59 9.92 -3.75 -29.65
N SER A 60 10.46 -3.36 -28.50
CA SER A 60 11.81 -2.83 -28.35
C SER A 60 12.46 -3.35 -27.06
N PRO A 61 12.76 -4.67 -26.99
CA PRO A 61 13.32 -5.28 -25.79
C PRO A 61 14.65 -4.68 -25.34
N GLU A 62 15.42 -4.11 -26.28
CA GLU A 62 16.69 -3.44 -25.99
C GLU A 62 16.54 -2.13 -25.20
N HIS A 63 15.33 -1.57 -25.13
CA HIS A 63 15.04 -0.32 -24.41
C HIS A 63 14.20 -0.53 -23.14
N ILE A 64 14.13 -1.74 -22.58
CA ILE A 64 13.29 -2.08 -21.42
C ILE A 64 13.53 -1.12 -20.24
N ASP A 65 14.77 -0.85 -19.88
CA ASP A 65 15.09 0.01 -18.73
C ASP A 65 14.61 1.46 -18.92
N GLU A 66 14.73 1.97 -20.14
CA GLU A 66 14.24 3.30 -20.48
C GLU A 66 12.71 3.34 -20.43
N ILE A 67 12.03 2.33 -20.96
CA ILE A 67 10.57 2.22 -20.92
C ILE A 67 10.06 2.13 -19.48
N ILE A 68 10.71 1.34 -18.62
CA ILE A 68 10.39 1.26 -17.19
C ILE A 68 10.52 2.63 -16.54
N LEU A 69 11.61 3.34 -16.78
CA LEU A 69 11.82 4.68 -16.22
C LEU A 69 10.73 5.67 -16.67
N GLN A 70 10.37 5.66 -17.94
CA GLN A 70 9.31 6.53 -18.47
C GLN A 70 7.93 6.16 -17.90
N ALA A 71 7.62 4.87 -17.84
CA ALA A 71 6.38 4.38 -17.25
C ALA A 71 6.28 4.74 -15.76
N THR A 72 7.36 4.62 -14.99
CA THR A 72 7.42 5.02 -13.58
C THR A 72 7.13 6.51 -13.41
N LYS A 73 7.75 7.37 -14.22
CA LYS A 73 7.50 8.83 -14.20
C LYS A 73 6.05 9.16 -14.58
N ALA A 74 5.51 8.49 -15.60
CA ALA A 74 4.13 8.69 -16.03
C ALA A 74 3.15 8.24 -14.93
N GLY A 75 3.36 7.08 -14.32
CA GLY A 75 2.56 6.58 -13.20
C GLY A 75 2.59 7.52 -12.00
N HIS A 76 3.77 7.99 -11.60
CA HIS A 76 3.90 8.98 -10.52
C HIS A 76 3.10 10.26 -10.82
N ARG A 77 3.18 10.76 -12.06
CA ARG A 77 2.42 11.95 -12.47
C ARG A 77 0.91 11.74 -12.42
N ILE A 78 0.43 10.58 -12.87
CA ILE A 78 -1.00 10.22 -12.78
C ILE A 78 -1.43 10.19 -11.32
N LEU A 79 -0.69 9.50 -10.45
CA LEU A 79 -0.97 9.44 -9.02
C LEU A 79 -1.01 10.83 -8.37
N THR A 80 -0.03 11.68 -8.67
CA THR A 80 0.03 13.05 -8.13
C THR A 80 -1.15 13.92 -8.59
N ILE A 81 -1.60 13.77 -9.83
CA ILE A 81 -2.77 14.50 -10.34
C ILE A 81 -4.05 14.07 -9.62
N HIS A 82 -4.22 12.78 -9.38
CA HIS A 82 -5.44 12.22 -8.79
C HIS A 82 -5.48 12.29 -7.26
N LEU A 83 -4.35 12.07 -6.61
CA LEU A 83 -4.27 11.90 -5.15
C LEU A 83 -3.55 13.03 -4.43
N GLY A 84 -2.86 13.90 -5.17
CA GLY A 84 -1.93 14.87 -4.59
C GLY A 84 -0.57 14.24 -4.26
N GLU A 85 0.34 15.05 -3.79
CA GLU A 85 1.66 14.60 -3.34
C GLU A 85 1.66 14.48 -1.82
N PRO A 86 1.98 13.30 -1.26
CA PRO A 86 2.02 13.14 0.19
C PRO A 86 3.14 14.02 0.78
N PRO A 87 2.92 14.62 1.95
CA PRO A 87 3.91 15.47 2.58
C PRO A 87 5.14 14.67 3.00
N LYS A 88 6.32 15.26 2.81
CA LYS A 88 7.60 14.68 3.28
C LYS A 88 7.82 14.90 4.76
N SER A 89 7.29 15.99 5.30
CA SER A 89 7.26 16.35 6.71
C SER A 89 6.04 17.22 6.96
N PHE A 90 5.63 17.33 8.22
CA PHE A 90 4.51 18.18 8.63
C PHE A 90 4.68 18.60 10.09
N ASP A 91 4.11 19.76 10.46
CA ASP A 91 3.99 20.17 11.86
C ASP A 91 2.93 19.31 12.55
N TRP A 92 3.32 18.63 13.63
CA TRP A 92 2.43 17.79 14.41
C TRP A 92 2.05 18.48 15.71
N GLU A 93 0.77 18.77 15.85
CA GLU A 93 0.16 19.32 17.05
C GLU A 93 -1.24 18.75 17.22
N TRP A 94 -1.70 18.62 18.46
CA TRP A 94 -3.04 18.14 18.78
C TRP A 94 -3.51 18.65 20.13
N THR A 95 -4.82 18.61 20.35
CA THR A 95 -5.44 18.78 21.67
C THR A 95 -5.92 17.43 22.14
N ASP A 96 -5.55 17.03 23.34
CA ASP A 96 -5.97 15.75 23.89
C ASP A 96 -7.43 15.79 24.41
N LYS A 97 -7.90 14.65 24.92
CA LYS A 97 -9.25 14.51 25.47
C LYS A 97 -9.52 15.38 26.71
N ASP A 98 -8.49 15.82 27.40
CA ASP A 98 -8.57 16.65 28.60
C ASP A 98 -8.48 18.15 28.27
N GLY A 99 -8.34 18.48 26.98
CA GLY A 99 -8.27 19.84 26.44
C GLY A 99 -6.86 20.44 26.46
N GLU A 100 -5.83 19.65 26.80
CA GLU A 100 -4.45 20.09 26.81
C GLU A 100 -3.85 20.09 25.41
N PHE A 101 -3.19 21.21 25.05
CA PHE A 101 -2.53 21.38 23.77
C PHE A 101 -1.12 20.81 23.79
N HIS A 102 -0.81 20.00 22.77
CA HIS A 102 0.51 19.37 22.58
C HIS A 102 1.07 19.78 21.22
N ARG A 103 2.37 20.04 21.16
CA ARG A 103 3.09 20.31 19.93
C ARG A 103 4.45 19.62 19.92
N VAL A 104 4.72 18.91 18.84
CA VAL A 104 6.03 18.30 18.56
C VAL A 104 6.84 19.16 17.59
N GLY A 105 6.18 19.91 16.70
CA GLY A 105 6.80 20.60 15.59
C GLY A 105 6.94 19.72 14.36
N GLU A 106 7.94 20.01 13.54
CA GLU A 106 8.15 19.29 12.29
C GLU A 106 8.55 17.83 12.53
N ILE A 107 7.82 16.90 11.89
CA ILE A 107 8.02 15.46 11.98
C ILE A 107 7.79 14.81 10.60
N THR A 108 8.50 13.73 10.30
CA THR A 108 8.28 12.95 9.09
C THR A 108 7.17 11.91 9.27
N PRO A 109 6.53 11.42 8.18
CA PRO A 109 5.54 10.35 8.27
C PRO A 109 6.05 9.08 8.97
N VAL A 110 7.31 8.72 8.77
CA VAL A 110 7.94 7.55 9.41
C VAL A 110 8.13 7.76 10.90
N GLU A 111 8.61 8.93 11.31
CA GLU A 111 8.74 9.29 12.74
C GLU A 111 7.39 9.34 13.43
N PHE A 112 6.36 9.90 12.75
CA PHE A 112 4.98 9.92 13.25
C PHE A 112 4.46 8.50 13.46
N TRP A 113 4.60 7.62 12.46
CA TRP A 113 4.23 6.22 12.58
C TRP A 113 4.89 5.55 13.78
N ASN A 114 6.21 5.61 13.86
CA ASN A 114 6.99 4.95 14.90
C ASN A 114 6.65 5.46 16.30
N ARG A 115 6.33 6.74 16.44
CA ARG A 115 6.11 7.37 17.75
C ARG A 115 4.68 7.24 18.26
N TYR A 116 3.68 7.25 17.38
CA TYR A 116 2.28 7.37 17.76
C TYR A 116 1.40 6.18 17.36
N VAL A 117 1.83 5.38 16.42
CA VAL A 117 1.02 4.29 15.86
C VAL A 117 1.74 2.95 15.95
N GLY A 118 3.04 2.91 15.68
CA GLY A 118 3.81 1.68 15.59
C GLY A 118 3.98 0.90 16.91
N ASP A 119 3.77 1.55 18.07
CA ASP A 119 3.74 0.89 19.38
C ASP A 119 2.44 0.11 19.64
N ALA A 120 1.39 0.34 18.85
CA ALA A 120 0.23 -0.55 18.88
C ALA A 120 0.68 -1.93 18.36
N ASP A 121 0.29 -3.01 19.05
CA ASP A 121 0.66 -4.39 18.69
C ASP A 121 0.00 -4.85 17.38
N LEU A 122 0.20 -4.05 16.32
CA LEU A 122 -0.37 -4.26 14.99
C LEU A 122 0.29 -5.45 14.27
N GLU A 123 1.50 -5.82 14.67
CA GLU A 123 2.22 -6.98 14.13
C GLU A 123 1.67 -8.31 14.65
N SER A 124 0.96 -8.30 15.79
CA SER A 124 0.29 -9.50 16.30
C SER A 124 -0.98 -9.89 15.52
N TYR A 125 -1.49 -9.00 14.68
CA TYR A 125 -2.66 -9.29 13.85
C TYR A 125 -2.32 -10.29 12.75
N VAL A 126 -3.16 -11.32 12.65
CA VAL A 126 -2.99 -12.41 11.69
C VAL A 126 -4.20 -12.45 10.75
N CYS A 127 -3.93 -12.50 9.45
CA CYS A 127 -4.98 -12.77 8.47
C CYS A 127 -5.38 -14.24 8.53
N LEU A 128 -6.68 -14.51 8.60
CA LEU A 128 -7.22 -15.86 8.62
C LEU A 128 -7.72 -16.27 7.24
N VAL A 129 -7.61 -17.55 6.92
CA VAL A 129 -8.18 -18.16 5.72
C VAL A 129 -8.70 -19.55 6.02
N ASP A 130 -9.78 -19.95 5.40
CA ASP A 130 -10.19 -21.36 5.32
C ASP A 130 -9.85 -21.91 3.93
N ASP A 131 -8.64 -22.44 3.80
CA ASP A 131 -8.17 -23.05 2.56
C ASP A 131 -8.42 -24.56 2.63
N PRO A 132 -9.31 -25.11 1.78
CA PRO A 132 -9.68 -26.54 1.82
C PRO A 132 -8.66 -27.45 1.15
N ARG A 133 -7.61 -26.93 0.53
CA ARG A 133 -6.59 -27.73 -0.17
C ARG A 133 -5.85 -28.64 0.80
N HIS A 134 -5.65 -29.90 0.40
CA HIS A 134 -5.03 -30.93 1.27
C HIS A 134 -3.57 -30.61 1.63
N GLU A 135 -2.84 -29.95 0.75
CA GLU A 135 -1.47 -29.51 0.98
C GLU A 135 -1.36 -28.38 2.02
N HIS A 136 -2.46 -27.71 2.31
CA HIS A 136 -2.52 -26.60 3.26
C HIS A 136 -3.15 -27.04 4.58
N ALA A 137 -2.35 -27.57 5.48
CA ALA A 137 -2.84 -28.06 6.76
C ALA A 137 -3.46 -26.96 7.63
N LYS A 138 -4.58 -27.26 8.31
CA LYS A 138 -5.17 -26.36 9.30
C LYS A 138 -4.21 -26.11 10.47
N GLY A 139 -4.25 -24.88 11.01
CA GLY A 139 -3.34 -24.42 12.07
C GLY A 139 -1.93 -24.07 11.58
N LYS A 140 -1.70 -24.01 10.28
CA LYS A 140 -0.42 -23.62 9.68
C LYS A 140 -0.55 -22.29 8.93
N LYS A 141 0.56 -21.55 8.87
CA LYS A 141 0.69 -20.36 8.03
C LYS A 141 0.88 -20.79 6.58
N ILE A 142 0.24 -20.05 5.69
CA ILE A 142 0.32 -20.17 4.24
C ILE A 142 0.82 -18.82 3.71
N GLY A 143 1.98 -18.82 3.06
CA GLY A 143 2.50 -17.67 2.34
C GLY A 143 2.01 -17.65 0.89
N ILE A 144 1.76 -16.47 0.35
CA ILE A 144 1.48 -16.30 -1.07
C ILE A 144 2.69 -15.62 -1.70
N GLU A 145 3.39 -16.36 -2.57
CA GLU A 145 4.53 -15.83 -3.30
C GLU A 145 4.08 -14.73 -4.28
N HIS A 146 4.93 -13.72 -4.43
CA HIS A 146 4.71 -12.58 -5.34
C HIS A 146 3.46 -11.71 -5.05
N LEU A 147 2.80 -11.92 -3.92
CA LEU A 147 1.71 -11.08 -3.46
C LEU A 147 2.22 -10.09 -2.40
N ASN A 148 2.88 -9.05 -2.86
CA ASN A 148 3.21 -7.89 -2.04
C ASN A 148 3.19 -6.62 -2.90
N ASN A 149 3.13 -5.46 -2.24
CA ASN A 149 3.03 -4.14 -2.88
C ASN A 149 4.26 -3.26 -2.65
N VAL A 150 5.20 -3.73 -1.84
CA VAL A 150 6.39 -2.96 -1.47
C VAL A 150 7.63 -3.81 -1.66
N ALA A 151 8.57 -3.34 -2.48
CA ALA A 151 9.84 -4.01 -2.66
C ALA A 151 10.60 -4.13 -1.32
N GLY A 152 10.96 -5.37 -0.96
CA GLY A 152 11.61 -5.70 0.31
C GLY A 152 10.64 -5.76 1.51
N GLY A 153 9.33 -5.68 1.30
CA GLY A 153 8.34 -5.86 2.35
C GLY A 153 8.13 -7.34 2.73
N ASP A 154 7.47 -7.55 3.85
CA ASP A 154 7.12 -8.87 4.35
C ASP A 154 6.18 -9.60 3.39
N PRO A 155 6.32 -10.93 3.21
CA PRO A 155 5.40 -11.71 2.40
C PRO A 155 4.00 -11.71 3.01
N THR A 156 2.98 -11.79 2.15
CA THR A 156 1.60 -11.93 2.63
C THR A 156 1.38 -13.35 3.15
N GLU A 157 1.04 -13.47 4.43
CA GLU A 157 0.79 -14.72 5.12
C GLU A 157 -0.63 -14.79 5.68
N TYR A 158 -1.19 -16.01 5.68
CA TYR A 158 -2.47 -16.31 6.30
C TYR A 158 -2.31 -17.50 7.26
N LEU A 159 -3.03 -17.46 8.37
CA LEU A 159 -3.22 -18.66 9.21
C LEU A 159 -4.43 -19.43 8.70
N ASN A 160 -4.20 -20.67 8.25
CA ASN A 160 -5.28 -21.54 7.77
C ASN A 160 -6.05 -22.13 8.95
N VAL A 161 -7.30 -21.71 9.09
CA VAL A 161 -8.19 -22.21 10.16
C VAL A 161 -9.50 -22.72 9.58
N PRO A 162 -10.19 -23.66 10.23
CA PRO A 162 -11.54 -24.05 9.83
C PRO A 162 -12.50 -22.85 9.98
N ILE A 163 -13.47 -22.73 9.06
CA ILE A 163 -14.41 -21.61 9.00
C ILE A 163 -15.19 -21.40 10.31
N GLN A 164 -15.39 -22.45 11.09
CA GLN A 164 -16.08 -22.36 12.38
C GLN A 164 -15.32 -21.55 13.45
N PHE A 165 -14.06 -21.19 13.20
CA PHE A 165 -13.24 -20.36 14.08
C PHE A 165 -13.06 -18.92 13.55
N MET A 166 -13.70 -18.59 12.44
CA MET A 166 -13.73 -17.25 11.84
C MET A 166 -15.04 -16.53 12.22
#